data_777be5b92607ce5a1080c755dd941a87
#
_entry.id   777be5b92607ce5a1080c755dd941a87
#
_cell.length_a   1.000
_cell.length_b   1.000
_cell.length_c   1.000
_cell.angle_alpha   90.00
_cell.angle_beta   90.00
_cell.angle_gamma   90.00
#
_symmetry.space_group_name_H-M   'P 1'
#
loop_
_entity.id
_entity.type
_entity.pdbx_description
1 polymer ?
#
loop_
_entity_poly.entity_id
_entity_poly.type
_entity_poly.pdbx_seq_one_letter_code
_entity_poly.pdbx_strand_id
1 'polypeptide(L)'
;RRRRAATPAAVAAVALADPDTSHADQVATDPQHAPAFMAHAMLRFNEQVERVGEVAAVLVVGMLLWSVEWRQLTWWFVPLLLLLIRPLSVAIGLAGSRTSVTQRALIGWFGIRGIGSLYYLMYATAQGLEPELARTFAALVFGVMVVSITAHGISVTPLMALYERAQRRTRRKA
;
A
#
# COMPACT_ATOMS: atom_id res chain seq x y z
N ARG A 1 33.80 -0.13 -28.67
CA ARG A 1 32.69 0.03 -27.68
C ARG A 1 31.42 -0.44 -28.39
N ARG A 2 31.01 -1.70 -28.16
CA ARG A 2 29.70 -2.20 -28.62
C ARG A 2 28.62 -1.44 -27.84
N ARG A 3 27.81 -0.60 -28.51
CA ARG A 3 26.56 -0.08 -27.99
C ARG A 3 25.71 -1.31 -27.67
N ARG A 4 25.43 -1.57 -26.38
CA ARG A 4 24.42 -2.56 -25.98
C ARG A 4 23.10 -2.10 -26.60
N ALA A 5 22.53 -2.90 -27.47
CA ALA A 5 21.21 -2.66 -28.01
C ALA A 5 20.24 -2.53 -26.81
N ALA A 6 19.43 -1.49 -26.81
CA ALA A 6 18.44 -1.29 -25.75
C ALA A 6 17.46 -2.47 -25.74
N THR A 7 17.12 -2.97 -24.57
CA THR A 7 16.14 -4.05 -24.46
C THR A 7 14.76 -3.53 -24.89
N PRO A 8 13.89 -4.38 -25.47
CA PRO A 8 12.53 -3.98 -25.88
C PRO A 8 11.75 -3.26 -24.77
N ALA A 9 11.92 -3.71 -23.51
CA ALA A 9 11.32 -3.08 -22.34
C ALA A 9 11.85 -1.65 -22.08
N ALA A 10 13.14 -1.40 -22.29
CA ALA A 10 13.72 -0.06 -22.14
C ALA A 10 13.21 0.90 -23.23
N VAL A 11 13.10 0.42 -24.46
CA VAL A 11 12.55 1.19 -25.59
C VAL A 11 11.09 1.55 -25.34
N ALA A 12 10.28 0.58 -24.89
CA ALA A 12 8.88 0.78 -24.56
C ALA A 12 8.69 1.79 -23.40
N ALA A 13 9.51 1.70 -22.35
CA ALA A 13 9.45 2.63 -21.22
C ALA A 13 9.78 4.08 -21.63
N VAL A 14 10.76 4.27 -22.52
CA VAL A 14 11.14 5.59 -23.05
C VAL A 14 10.02 6.14 -23.95
N ALA A 15 9.47 5.33 -24.85
CA ALA A 15 8.40 5.75 -25.75
C ALA A 15 7.12 6.17 -24.99
N LEU A 16 6.81 5.50 -23.85
CA LEU A 16 5.68 5.89 -23.00
C LEU A 16 5.94 7.12 -22.14
N ALA A 17 7.21 7.51 -21.97
CA ALA A 17 7.59 8.72 -21.23
C ALA A 17 7.73 9.95 -22.17
N ASP A 18 7.80 9.71 -23.49
CA ASP A 18 7.95 10.76 -24.48
C ASP A 18 6.58 11.43 -24.75
N PRO A 19 6.47 12.76 -24.69
CA PRO A 19 5.26 13.48 -25.09
C PRO A 19 4.98 13.39 -26.61
N ASP A 20 5.94 12.94 -27.44
CA ASP A 20 5.74 12.78 -28.87
C ASP A 20 5.01 11.46 -29.18
N THR A 21 3.73 11.59 -29.51
CA THR A 21 2.85 10.47 -29.85
C THR A 21 3.30 9.71 -31.11
N SER A 22 4.01 10.36 -32.03
CA SER A 22 4.50 9.74 -33.26
C SER A 22 5.54 8.65 -32.98
N HIS A 23 6.40 8.84 -31.98
CA HIS A 23 7.38 7.86 -31.59
C HIS A 23 6.72 6.68 -30.82
N ALA A 24 5.74 6.97 -29.99
CA ALA A 24 4.97 5.94 -29.28
C ALA A 24 4.21 5.03 -30.27
N ASP A 25 3.59 5.61 -31.30
CA ASP A 25 2.88 4.88 -32.35
C ASP A 25 3.81 3.97 -33.17
N GLN A 26 5.01 4.43 -33.49
CA GLN A 26 6.03 3.61 -34.19
C GLN A 26 6.44 2.40 -33.34
N VAL A 27 6.69 2.59 -32.04
CA VAL A 27 7.06 1.49 -31.13
C VAL A 27 5.89 0.53 -30.90
N ALA A 28 4.66 1.04 -30.84
CA ALA A 28 3.45 0.25 -30.66
C ALA A 28 3.13 -0.65 -31.88
N THR A 29 3.52 -0.22 -33.06
CA THR A 29 3.27 -0.96 -34.34
C THR A 29 4.44 -1.86 -34.77
N ASP A 30 5.62 -1.74 -34.17
CA ASP A 30 6.76 -2.60 -34.43
C ASP A 30 6.57 -4.00 -33.84
N PRO A 31 6.55 -5.09 -34.64
CA PRO A 31 6.34 -6.46 -34.14
C PRO A 31 7.34 -6.90 -33.05
N GLN A 32 8.55 -6.35 -33.01
CA GLN A 32 9.57 -6.68 -32.01
C GLN A 32 9.36 -5.95 -30.69
N HIS A 33 8.76 -4.76 -30.68
CA HIS A 33 8.60 -3.89 -29.52
C HIS A 33 7.16 -3.82 -29.01
N ALA A 34 6.17 -4.08 -29.87
CA ALA A 34 4.75 -4.00 -29.53
C ALA A 34 4.33 -4.80 -28.28
N PRO A 35 4.77 -6.06 -28.06
CA PRO A 35 4.36 -6.80 -26.86
C PRO A 35 4.88 -6.15 -25.56
N ALA A 36 6.12 -5.64 -25.57
CA ALA A 36 6.69 -4.95 -24.43
C ALA A 36 6.01 -3.59 -24.20
N PHE A 37 5.69 -2.86 -25.28
CA PHE A 37 4.96 -1.60 -25.21
C PHE A 37 3.56 -1.79 -24.58
N MET A 38 2.80 -2.79 -25.06
CA MET A 38 1.47 -3.10 -24.52
C MET A 38 1.53 -3.49 -23.05
N ALA A 39 2.51 -4.31 -22.65
CA ALA A 39 2.68 -4.69 -21.24
C ALA A 39 2.96 -3.47 -20.36
N HIS A 40 3.84 -2.58 -20.76
CA HIS A 40 4.14 -1.35 -20.04
C HIS A 40 2.96 -0.36 -20.02
N ALA A 41 2.23 -0.23 -21.13
CA ALA A 41 1.04 0.61 -21.21
C ALA A 41 -0.06 0.13 -20.24
N MET A 42 -0.29 -1.20 -20.21
CA MET A 42 -1.24 -1.80 -19.26
C MET A 42 -0.83 -1.58 -17.80
N LEU A 43 0.45 -1.74 -17.47
CA LEU A 43 0.95 -1.47 -16.12
C LEU A 43 0.72 -0.01 -15.72
N ARG A 44 1.06 0.95 -16.59
CA ARG A 44 0.82 2.38 -16.33
C ARG A 44 -0.66 2.71 -16.18
N PHE A 45 -1.50 2.12 -17.01
CA PHE A 45 -2.95 2.29 -16.90
C PHE A 45 -3.46 1.78 -15.54
N ASN A 46 -3.03 0.58 -15.13
CA ASN A 46 -3.39 0.03 -13.82
C ASN A 46 -2.92 0.91 -12.67
N GLU A 47 -1.69 1.44 -12.72
CA GLU A 47 -1.17 2.38 -11.73
C GLU A 47 -2.00 3.67 -11.66
N GLN A 48 -2.48 4.18 -12.80
CA GLN A 48 -3.35 5.36 -12.81
C GLN A 48 -4.72 5.08 -12.21
N VAL A 49 -5.33 3.94 -12.57
CA VAL A 49 -6.62 3.51 -12.00
C VAL A 49 -6.49 3.28 -10.49
N GLU A 50 -5.40 2.67 -10.04
CA GLU A 50 -5.09 2.48 -8.61
C GLU A 50 -5.03 3.83 -7.89
N ARG A 51 -4.30 4.81 -8.40
CA ARG A 51 -4.22 6.16 -7.80
C ARG A 51 -5.58 6.86 -7.71
N VAL A 52 -6.38 6.77 -8.76
CA VAL A 52 -7.74 7.33 -8.74
C VAL A 52 -8.60 6.61 -7.70
N GLY A 53 -8.50 5.28 -7.63
CA GLY A 53 -9.18 4.46 -6.63
C GLY A 53 -8.76 4.80 -5.21
N GLU A 54 -7.47 5.00 -4.96
CA GLU A 54 -6.94 5.43 -3.65
C GLU A 54 -7.52 6.78 -3.22
N VAL A 55 -7.51 7.79 -4.10
CA VAL A 55 -8.08 9.10 -3.81
C VAL A 55 -9.58 9.01 -3.53
N ALA A 56 -10.31 8.26 -4.35
CA ALA A 56 -11.74 8.03 -4.15
C ALA A 56 -12.02 7.33 -2.80
N ALA A 57 -11.23 6.30 -2.46
CA ALA A 57 -11.36 5.60 -1.19
C ALA A 57 -11.08 6.51 0.02
N VAL A 58 -10.06 7.37 -0.05
CA VAL A 58 -9.75 8.34 1.00
C VAL A 58 -10.88 9.36 1.18
N LEU A 59 -11.47 9.84 0.08
CA LEU A 59 -12.61 10.76 0.13
C LEU A 59 -13.84 10.10 0.77
N VAL A 60 -14.17 8.86 0.36
CA VAL A 60 -15.29 8.10 0.94
C VAL A 60 -15.07 7.85 2.43
N VAL A 61 -13.88 7.40 2.81
CA VAL A 61 -13.53 7.20 4.22
C VAL A 61 -13.60 8.51 4.99
N GLY A 62 -13.09 9.61 4.43
CA GLY A 62 -13.17 10.94 5.02
C GLY A 62 -14.62 11.40 5.28
N MET A 63 -15.51 11.16 4.33
CA MET A 63 -16.94 11.47 4.51
C MET A 63 -17.59 10.60 5.60
N LEU A 64 -17.26 9.33 5.64
CA LEU A 64 -17.79 8.40 6.65
C LEU A 64 -17.31 8.73 8.07
N LEU A 65 -16.11 9.33 8.22
CA LEU A 65 -15.58 9.74 9.52
C LEU A 65 -16.51 10.75 10.25
N TRP A 66 -17.27 11.55 9.49
CA TRP A 66 -18.22 12.48 10.08
C TRP A 66 -19.40 11.78 10.77
N SER A 67 -19.78 10.61 10.30
CA SER A 67 -20.89 9.82 10.86
C SER A 67 -20.50 8.92 12.03
N VAL A 68 -19.21 8.85 12.38
CA VAL A 68 -18.71 7.97 13.43
C VAL A 68 -19.01 8.53 14.82
N GLU A 69 -19.60 7.72 15.68
CA GLU A 69 -19.81 8.05 17.08
C GLU A 69 -18.53 7.82 17.90
N TRP A 70 -17.63 8.80 17.92
CA TRP A 70 -16.33 8.73 18.57
C TRP A 70 -16.37 8.46 20.07
N ARG A 71 -17.50 8.68 20.73
CA ARG A 71 -17.71 8.39 22.15
C ARG A 71 -17.65 6.89 22.47
N GLN A 72 -17.91 6.04 21.47
CA GLN A 72 -17.85 4.58 21.59
C GLN A 72 -16.45 4.04 21.33
N LEU A 73 -15.49 4.88 20.93
CA LEU A 73 -14.12 4.48 20.70
C LEU A 73 -13.42 4.13 22.00
N THR A 74 -13.07 2.86 22.14
CA THR A 74 -12.25 2.37 23.23
C THR A 74 -10.77 2.65 22.93
N TRP A 75 -10.25 3.77 23.42
CA TRP A 75 -8.93 4.31 23.06
C TRP A 75 -7.76 3.37 23.32
N TRP A 76 -7.81 2.55 24.35
CA TRP A 76 -6.76 1.56 24.63
C TRP A 76 -6.68 0.45 23.59
N PHE A 77 -7.76 0.19 22.84
CA PHE A 77 -7.81 -0.85 21.82
C PHE A 77 -6.87 -0.53 20.65
N VAL A 78 -6.78 0.74 20.25
CA VAL A 78 -5.95 1.18 19.14
C VAL A 78 -4.46 0.89 19.38
N PRO A 79 -3.84 1.34 20.49
CA PRO A 79 -2.44 0.99 20.78
C PRO A 79 -2.24 -0.52 21.02
N LEU A 80 -3.18 -1.21 21.65
CA LEU A 80 -3.12 -2.66 21.82
C LEU A 80 -3.02 -3.37 20.48
N LEU A 81 -3.89 -3.02 19.53
CA LEU A 81 -3.90 -3.61 18.20
C LEU A 81 -2.62 -3.29 17.42
N LEU A 82 -2.17 -2.03 17.45
CA LEU A 82 -1.05 -1.55 16.65
C LEU A 82 0.30 -2.01 17.20
N LEU A 83 0.48 -1.99 18.51
CA LEU A 83 1.78 -2.21 19.14
C LEU A 83 1.97 -3.62 19.69
N LEU A 84 0.88 -4.36 19.96
CA LEU A 84 0.98 -5.70 20.53
C LEU A 84 0.48 -6.77 19.55
N ILE A 85 -0.81 -6.73 19.19
CA ILE A 85 -1.44 -7.79 18.40
C ILE A 85 -0.75 -7.93 17.04
N ARG A 86 -0.49 -6.85 16.39
CA ARG A 86 0.10 -6.88 15.05
C ARG A 86 1.55 -7.33 15.00
N PRO A 87 2.50 -6.79 15.79
CA PRO A 87 3.85 -7.31 15.79
C PRO A 87 3.91 -8.79 16.18
N LEU A 88 3.04 -9.21 17.12
CA LEU A 88 2.94 -10.60 17.52
C LEU A 88 2.45 -11.50 16.38
N SER A 89 1.40 -11.09 15.66
CA SER A 89 0.87 -11.83 14.51
C SER A 89 1.93 -11.98 13.40
N VAL A 90 2.69 -10.91 13.13
CA VAL A 90 3.78 -10.96 12.14
C VAL A 90 4.93 -11.83 12.63
N ALA A 91 5.28 -11.77 13.91
CA ALA A 91 6.33 -12.61 14.49
C ALA A 91 5.98 -14.09 14.39
N ILE A 92 4.73 -14.46 14.67
CA ILE A 92 4.23 -15.85 14.54
C ILE A 92 4.15 -16.24 13.06
N GLY A 93 3.58 -15.42 12.20
CA GLY A 93 3.40 -15.72 10.77
C GLY A 93 4.71 -15.84 9.99
N LEU A 94 5.75 -15.12 10.42
CA LEU A 94 7.09 -15.19 9.84
C LEU A 94 8.04 -16.11 10.64
N ALA A 95 7.54 -16.87 11.60
CA ALA A 95 8.34 -17.85 12.32
C ALA A 95 8.91 -18.88 11.34
N GLY A 96 10.24 -19.10 11.37
CA GLY A 96 10.92 -20.00 10.43
C GLY A 96 11.25 -19.40 9.04
N SER A 97 10.81 -18.19 8.72
CA SER A 97 11.20 -17.52 7.46
C SER A 97 12.65 -16.98 7.54
N ARG A 98 13.32 -16.87 6.38
CA ARG A 98 14.68 -16.32 6.27
C ARG A 98 14.74 -14.79 6.28
N THR A 99 13.69 -14.11 6.76
CA THR A 99 13.63 -12.65 6.85
C THR A 99 14.45 -12.14 8.04
N SER A 100 15.14 -11.01 7.86
CA SER A 100 15.88 -10.36 8.95
C SER A 100 14.94 -9.76 9.99
N VAL A 101 15.42 -9.59 11.22
CA VAL A 101 14.65 -8.96 12.31
C VAL A 101 14.15 -7.57 11.91
N THR A 102 14.99 -6.78 11.23
CA THR A 102 14.62 -5.45 10.74
C THR A 102 13.49 -5.50 9.71
N GLN A 103 13.54 -6.48 8.79
CA GLN A 103 12.46 -6.67 7.82
C GLN A 103 11.15 -7.07 8.50
N ARG A 104 11.20 -7.99 9.47
CA ARG A 104 10.01 -8.38 10.26
C ARG A 104 9.41 -7.20 11.01
N ALA A 105 10.25 -6.36 11.62
CA ALA A 105 9.81 -5.15 12.32
C ALA A 105 9.12 -4.17 11.36
N LEU A 106 9.67 -3.94 10.16
CA LEU A 106 9.06 -3.09 9.15
C LEU A 106 7.75 -3.67 8.61
N ILE A 107 7.68 -4.97 8.32
CA ILE A 107 6.44 -5.65 7.91
C ILE A 107 5.38 -5.55 9.03
N GLY A 108 5.78 -5.73 10.27
CA GLY A 108 4.91 -5.56 11.44
C GLY A 108 4.38 -4.15 11.58
N TRP A 109 5.20 -3.16 11.30
CA TRP A 109 4.82 -1.76 11.36
C TRP A 109 3.95 -1.34 10.18
N PHE A 110 4.43 -1.49 8.93
CA PHE A 110 3.78 -0.98 7.73
C PHE A 110 2.66 -1.85 7.15
N GLY A 111 2.13 -2.79 7.85
CA GLY A 111 1.06 -3.62 7.32
C GLY A 111 -0.16 -2.84 6.84
N ILE A 112 -0.63 -3.17 5.65
CA ILE A 112 -1.79 -2.56 4.98
C ILE A 112 -3.03 -2.68 5.86
N ARG A 113 -3.78 -1.59 6.00
CA ARG A 113 -5.01 -1.52 6.78
C ARG A 113 -6.06 -0.66 6.10
N GLY A 114 -7.28 -1.07 6.21
CA GLY A 114 -8.41 -0.22 5.90
C GLY A 114 -9.51 -0.89 5.11
N ILE A 115 -9.38 -1.07 3.80
CA ILE A 115 -10.49 -1.47 2.93
C ILE A 115 -11.11 -2.82 3.34
N GLY A 116 -10.31 -3.81 3.73
CA GLY A 116 -10.84 -5.11 4.17
C GLY A 116 -11.68 -5.04 5.45
N SER A 117 -11.21 -4.31 6.47
CA SER A 117 -11.98 -4.14 7.72
C SER A 117 -13.25 -3.32 7.50
N LEU A 118 -13.21 -2.31 6.61
CA LEU A 118 -14.39 -1.55 6.23
C LEU A 118 -15.39 -2.44 5.47
N TYR A 119 -14.93 -3.26 4.54
CA TYR A 119 -15.77 -4.20 3.83
C TYR A 119 -16.50 -5.16 4.79
N TYR A 120 -15.78 -5.78 5.73
CA TYR A 120 -16.38 -6.69 6.69
C TYR A 120 -17.35 -6.00 7.64
N LEU A 121 -17.08 -4.76 8.04
CA LEU A 121 -18.00 -3.95 8.84
C LEU A 121 -19.29 -3.72 8.08
N MET A 122 -19.22 -3.27 6.82
CA MET A 122 -20.38 -3.04 5.98
C MET A 122 -21.16 -4.34 5.71
N TYR A 123 -20.44 -5.44 5.45
CA TYR A 123 -21.07 -6.75 5.27
C TYR A 123 -21.83 -7.21 6.52
N ALA A 124 -21.20 -7.13 7.70
CA ALA A 124 -21.84 -7.50 8.96
C ALA A 124 -23.08 -6.64 9.25
N THR A 125 -23.01 -5.34 8.99
CA THR A 125 -24.13 -4.42 9.14
C THR A 125 -25.27 -4.79 8.19
N ALA A 126 -24.96 -5.13 6.94
CA ALA A 126 -25.96 -5.56 5.95
C ALA A 126 -26.62 -6.92 6.32
N GLN A 127 -25.91 -7.77 7.08
CA GLN A 127 -26.43 -9.04 7.58
C GLN A 127 -27.26 -8.90 8.90
N GLY A 128 -27.55 -7.68 9.31
CA GLY A 128 -28.41 -7.43 10.47
C GLY A 128 -27.67 -7.34 11.81
N LEU A 129 -26.41 -6.92 11.78
CA LEU A 129 -25.68 -6.61 13.01
C LEU A 129 -26.48 -5.60 13.84
N GLU A 130 -26.60 -5.85 15.15
CA GLU A 130 -27.27 -4.95 16.05
C GLU A 130 -26.73 -3.51 15.96
N PRO A 131 -27.62 -2.49 15.87
CA PRO A 131 -27.18 -1.10 15.61
C PRO A 131 -26.17 -0.56 16.61
N GLU A 132 -26.27 -0.93 17.88
CA GLU A 132 -25.32 -0.51 18.94
C GLU A 132 -23.93 -1.11 18.71
N LEU A 133 -23.88 -2.42 18.39
CA LEU A 133 -22.64 -3.09 18.04
C LEU A 133 -22.04 -2.53 16.75
N ALA A 134 -22.87 -2.25 15.74
CA ALA A 134 -22.43 -1.67 14.48
C ALA A 134 -21.72 -0.31 14.69
N ARG A 135 -22.28 0.56 15.55
CA ARG A 135 -21.66 1.84 15.93
C ARG A 135 -20.32 1.65 16.65
N THR A 136 -20.27 0.72 17.60
CA THR A 136 -19.04 0.41 18.33
C THR A 136 -17.95 -0.11 17.39
N PHE A 137 -18.27 -1.07 16.51
CA PHE A 137 -17.31 -1.57 15.53
C PHE A 137 -16.90 -0.50 14.53
N ALA A 138 -17.82 0.37 14.11
CA ALA A 138 -17.47 1.50 13.25
C ALA A 138 -16.46 2.42 13.93
N ALA A 139 -16.69 2.82 15.18
CA ALA A 139 -15.76 3.66 15.95
C ALA A 139 -14.38 3.00 16.08
N LEU A 140 -14.31 1.69 16.35
CA LEU A 140 -13.05 0.96 16.45
C LEU A 140 -12.32 0.87 15.10
N VAL A 141 -13.02 0.49 14.04
CA VAL A 141 -12.43 0.33 12.69
C VAL A 141 -11.91 1.67 12.18
N PHE A 142 -12.74 2.73 12.21
CA PHE A 142 -12.32 4.04 11.76
C PHE A 142 -11.25 4.65 12.66
N GLY A 143 -11.31 4.45 13.97
CA GLY A 143 -10.28 4.89 14.91
C GLY A 143 -8.93 4.27 14.62
N VAL A 144 -8.88 2.95 14.41
CA VAL A 144 -7.65 2.25 14.01
C VAL A 144 -7.16 2.73 12.65
N MET A 145 -8.04 2.96 11.68
CA MET A 145 -7.67 3.45 10.35
C MET A 145 -7.01 4.83 10.43
N VAL A 146 -7.65 5.80 11.09
CA VAL A 146 -7.13 7.17 11.22
C VAL A 146 -5.77 7.18 11.91
N VAL A 147 -5.64 6.51 13.06
CA VAL A 147 -4.37 6.45 13.79
C VAL A 147 -3.30 5.72 12.98
N SER A 148 -3.66 4.60 12.33
CA SER A 148 -2.73 3.83 11.50
C SER A 148 -2.23 4.65 10.31
N ILE A 149 -3.11 5.29 9.54
CA ILE A 149 -2.74 6.11 8.39
C ILE A 149 -1.83 7.26 8.81
N THR A 150 -2.20 7.95 9.88
CA THR A 150 -1.42 9.08 10.39
C THR A 150 -0.05 8.64 10.90
N ALA A 151 0.01 7.61 11.75
CA ALA A 151 1.26 7.09 12.31
C ALA A 151 2.20 6.55 11.22
N HIS A 152 1.67 5.80 10.27
CA HIS A 152 2.47 5.25 9.17
C HIS A 152 2.89 6.34 8.17
N GLY A 153 2.00 7.28 7.83
CA GLY A 153 2.32 8.40 6.94
C GLY A 153 3.49 9.25 7.46
N ILE A 154 3.48 9.57 8.76
CA ILE A 154 4.56 10.34 9.39
C ILE A 154 5.85 9.51 9.50
N SER A 155 5.74 8.20 9.80
CA SER A 155 6.91 7.35 10.11
C SER A 155 7.57 6.72 8.89
N VAL A 156 6.94 6.70 7.71
CA VAL A 156 7.48 6.02 6.52
C VAL A 156 8.84 6.58 6.10
N THR A 157 8.93 7.89 5.96
CA THR A 157 10.16 8.55 5.48
C THR A 157 11.35 8.33 6.42
N PRO A 158 11.26 8.60 7.74
CA PRO A 158 12.39 8.38 8.64
C PRO A 158 12.77 6.89 8.78
N LEU A 159 11.80 5.99 8.82
CA LEU A 159 12.09 4.55 8.97
C LEU A 159 12.74 3.97 7.71
N MET A 160 12.30 4.37 6.52
CA MET A 160 12.94 3.94 5.28
C MET A 160 14.36 4.49 5.13
N ALA A 161 14.60 5.74 5.51
CA ALA A 161 15.95 6.31 5.53
C ALA A 161 16.88 5.57 6.49
N LEU A 162 16.39 5.17 7.65
CA LEU A 162 17.16 4.36 8.61
C LEU A 162 17.48 2.97 8.06
N TYR A 163 16.50 2.33 7.42
CA TYR A 163 16.67 1.02 6.79
C TYR A 163 17.72 1.04 5.68
N GLU A 164 17.67 2.02 4.79
CA GLU A 164 18.66 2.19 3.72
C GLU A 164 20.08 2.42 4.27
N ARG A 165 20.21 3.25 5.31
CA ARG A 165 21.51 3.49 5.98
C ARG A 165 22.08 2.20 6.58
N ALA A 166 21.23 1.39 7.21
CA ALA A 166 21.62 0.10 7.77
C ALA A 166 22.09 -0.86 6.67
N GLN A 167 21.36 -0.97 5.55
CA GLN A 167 21.73 -1.80 4.42
C GLN A 167 23.06 -1.37 3.76
N ARG A 168 23.28 -0.08 3.57
CA ARG A 168 24.54 0.44 3.02
C ARG A 168 25.74 0.12 3.91
N ARG A 169 25.57 0.12 5.25
CA ARG A 169 26.63 -0.25 6.19
C ARG A 169 26.98 -1.75 6.09
N THR A 170 25.98 -2.60 5.93
CA THR A 170 26.20 -4.05 5.78
C THR A 170 26.92 -4.38 4.46
N ARG A 171 26.53 -3.74 3.36
CA ARG A 171 27.19 -3.91 2.05
C ARG A 171 28.63 -3.40 1.98
N ARG A 172 29.01 -2.45 2.85
CA ARG A 172 30.40 -1.95 2.92
C ARG A 172 31.32 -2.86 3.74
N LYS A 173 30.77 -3.78 4.54
CA LYS A 173 31.51 -4.72 5.38
C LYS A 173 31.67 -6.12 4.78
N ALA A 174 30.89 -6.43 3.72
CA ALA A 174 30.98 -7.65 2.91
C ALA A 174 31.79 -7.39 1.64
#